data_3ca2074f334954b051f06d4d850710a1
#
_entry.id   3ca2074f334954b051f06d4d850710a1
#
_cell.length_a   1.000
_cell.length_b   1.000
_cell.length_c   1.000
_cell.angle_alpha   90.00
_cell.angle_beta   90.00
_cell.angle_gamma   90.00
#
_symmetry.space_group_name_H-M   'P 1'
#
loop_
_entity.id
_entity.type
_entity.pdbx_description
1 polymer ?
#
loop_
_entity_poly.entity_id
_entity_poly.type
_entity_poly.pdbx_seq_one_letter_code
_entity_poly.pdbx_strand_id
1 'polypeptide(L)'
;MPTIAEAAVEEARAILHRLPNRHSSSIPLLYLAWKTCGWLTPAALDEVAALTGLSPATVEGIASFYTMFPLHPRGKYHIEICDNISCYINGAPDLKNHLRNKLG
;
A
#
# COMPACT_ATOMS: atom_id res chain seq x y z
N MET A 1 -1.57 -17.76 6.46
CA MET A 1 -1.73 -16.60 5.56
C MET A 1 -0.92 -16.82 4.29
N PRO A 2 -1.49 -16.56 3.12
CA PRO A 2 -0.69 -16.63 1.91
C PRO A 2 0.41 -15.58 2.00
N THR A 3 1.62 -16.01 1.76
CA THR A 3 2.78 -15.14 1.70
C THR A 3 3.05 -14.76 0.24
N ILE A 4 3.76 -13.66 0.01
CA ILE A 4 4.20 -13.31 -1.34
C ILE A 4 5.00 -14.46 -1.93
N ALA A 5 5.83 -15.09 -1.09
CA ALA A 5 6.68 -16.19 -1.49
C ALA A 5 5.91 -17.40 -2.02
N GLU A 6 4.72 -17.66 -1.50
CA GLU A 6 3.92 -18.82 -1.94
C GLU A 6 3.06 -18.53 -3.17
N ALA A 7 2.50 -17.32 -3.23
CA ALA A 7 1.51 -16.97 -4.26
C ALA A 7 2.08 -16.31 -5.51
N ALA A 8 3.23 -15.64 -5.41
CA ALA A 8 3.75 -14.80 -6.48
C ALA A 8 5.29 -14.75 -6.56
N VAL A 9 5.94 -15.86 -6.28
CA VAL A 9 7.42 -15.96 -6.28
C VAL A 9 8.02 -15.53 -7.62
N GLU A 10 7.46 -16.01 -8.71
CA GLU A 10 7.96 -15.71 -10.05
C GLU A 10 7.82 -14.22 -10.40
N GLU A 11 6.69 -13.64 -10.02
CA GLU A 11 6.43 -12.21 -10.23
C GLU A 11 7.38 -11.34 -9.41
N ALA A 12 7.62 -11.72 -8.14
CA ALA A 12 8.59 -11.04 -7.28
C ALA A 12 10.01 -11.14 -7.83
N ARG A 13 10.42 -12.30 -8.32
CA ARG A 13 11.73 -12.48 -8.96
C ARG A 13 11.89 -11.63 -10.21
N ALA A 14 10.87 -11.57 -11.03
CA ALA A 14 10.86 -10.74 -12.24
C ALA A 14 11.04 -9.25 -11.90
N ILE A 15 10.36 -8.76 -10.86
CA ILE A 15 10.50 -7.39 -10.37
C ILE A 15 11.94 -7.12 -9.90
N LEU A 16 12.50 -8.00 -9.10
CA LEU A 16 13.87 -7.86 -8.58
C LEU A 16 14.92 -7.91 -9.69
N HIS A 17 14.69 -8.71 -10.71
CA HIS A 17 15.58 -8.81 -11.87
C HIS A 17 15.53 -7.55 -12.74
N ARG A 18 14.32 -6.98 -12.95
CA ARG A 18 14.13 -5.78 -13.77
C ARG A 18 14.67 -4.52 -13.09
N LEU A 19 14.63 -4.46 -11.78
CA LEU A 19 14.98 -3.28 -11.00
C LEU A 19 16.15 -3.63 -10.06
N PRO A 20 17.39 -3.46 -10.52
CA PRO A 20 18.57 -3.83 -9.73
C PRO A 20 18.73 -2.97 -8.47
N ASN A 21 18.17 -1.76 -8.46
CA ASN A 21 18.15 -0.93 -7.27
C ASN A 21 17.06 -1.41 -6.30
N ARG A 22 17.49 -1.83 -5.12
CA ARG A 22 16.60 -2.42 -4.10
C ARG A 22 15.53 -1.45 -3.61
N HIS A 23 15.86 -0.18 -3.45
CA HIS A 23 14.87 0.85 -3.08
C HIS A 23 13.80 1.01 -4.17
N SER A 24 14.19 0.98 -5.43
CA SER A 24 13.26 1.10 -6.56
C SER A 24 12.33 -0.11 -6.67
N SER A 25 12.80 -1.31 -6.32
CA SER A 25 12.00 -2.53 -6.37
C SER A 25 10.99 -2.64 -5.22
N SER A 26 11.15 -1.84 -4.16
CA SER A 26 10.26 -1.89 -2.98
C SER A 26 8.82 -1.54 -3.33
N ILE A 27 8.59 -0.50 -4.13
CA ILE A 27 7.23 -0.06 -4.50
C ILE A 27 6.47 -1.13 -5.31
N PRO A 28 7.01 -1.70 -6.40
CA PRO A 28 6.34 -2.80 -7.10
C PRO A 28 6.09 -4.03 -6.21
N LEU A 29 7.01 -4.35 -5.31
CA LEU A 29 6.83 -5.45 -4.37
C LEU A 29 5.74 -5.17 -3.34
N LEU A 30 5.60 -3.93 -2.89
CA LEU A 30 4.49 -3.52 -2.02
C LEU A 30 3.14 -3.64 -2.74
N TYR A 31 3.05 -3.27 -4.01
CA TYR A 31 1.86 -3.51 -4.82
C TYR A 31 1.52 -4.99 -4.96
N LEU A 32 2.54 -5.81 -5.18
CA LEU A 32 2.37 -7.26 -5.25
C LEU A 32 1.87 -7.84 -3.92
N ALA A 33 2.44 -7.39 -2.81
CA ALA A 33 2.00 -7.77 -1.46
C ALA A 33 0.55 -7.35 -1.21
N TRP A 34 0.19 -6.15 -1.58
CA TRP A 34 -1.19 -5.66 -1.47
C TRP A 34 -2.16 -6.52 -2.28
N LYS A 35 -1.83 -6.79 -3.55
CA LYS A 35 -2.63 -7.62 -4.44
C LYS A 35 -2.83 -9.03 -3.88
N THR A 36 -1.79 -9.59 -3.27
CA THR A 36 -1.81 -10.96 -2.74
C THR A 36 -2.52 -11.07 -1.39
N CYS A 37 -2.25 -10.12 -0.48
CA CYS A 37 -2.72 -10.19 0.90
C CYS A 37 -3.99 -9.34 1.16
N GLY A 38 -4.41 -8.52 0.23
CA GLY A 38 -5.56 -7.62 0.37
C GLY A 38 -5.24 -6.30 1.06
N TRP A 39 -4.26 -6.29 1.96
CA TRP A 39 -3.71 -5.10 2.59
C TRP A 39 -2.28 -5.41 3.08
N LEU A 40 -1.51 -4.38 3.42
CA LEU A 40 -0.14 -4.55 3.84
C LEU A 40 -0.06 -4.91 5.33
N THR A 41 -0.10 -6.21 5.60
CA THR A 41 0.07 -6.73 6.97
C THR A 41 1.52 -6.53 7.42
N PRO A 42 1.80 -6.50 8.73
CA PRO A 42 3.19 -6.50 9.21
C PRO A 42 4.03 -7.63 8.64
N ALA A 43 3.46 -8.82 8.51
CA ALA A 43 4.14 -9.97 7.90
C ALA A 43 4.47 -9.73 6.42
N ALA A 44 3.58 -9.09 5.65
CA ALA A 44 3.83 -8.73 4.27
C ALA A 44 4.95 -7.69 4.13
N LEU A 45 5.01 -6.72 5.03
CA LEU A 45 6.10 -5.73 5.06
C LEU A 45 7.44 -6.40 5.37
N ASP A 46 7.47 -7.34 6.31
CA ASP A 46 8.68 -8.09 6.64
C ASP A 46 9.17 -8.94 5.46
N GLU A 47 8.25 -9.54 4.69
CA GLU A 47 8.60 -10.27 3.47
C GLU A 47 9.20 -9.36 2.39
N VAL A 48 8.62 -8.19 2.17
CA VAL A 48 9.17 -7.21 1.23
C VAL A 48 10.56 -6.77 1.68
N ALA A 49 10.77 -6.57 2.98
CA ALA A 49 12.07 -6.25 3.56
C ALA A 49 13.09 -7.37 3.28
N ALA A 50 12.70 -8.62 3.49
CA ALA A 50 13.57 -9.77 3.24
C ALA A 50 13.93 -9.90 1.75
N LEU A 51 12.97 -9.70 0.85
CA LEU A 51 13.18 -9.76 -0.60
C LEU A 51 14.08 -8.65 -1.13
N THR A 52 13.94 -7.45 -0.60
CA THR A 52 14.74 -6.29 -1.03
C THR A 52 16.09 -6.19 -0.29
N GLY A 53 16.21 -6.82 0.87
CA GLY A 53 17.36 -6.64 1.76
C GLY A 53 17.37 -5.29 2.49
N LEU A 54 16.26 -4.57 2.47
CA LEU A 54 16.07 -3.35 3.23
C LEU A 54 15.63 -3.68 4.66
N SER A 55 15.82 -2.75 5.59
CA SER A 55 15.29 -2.94 6.94
C SER A 55 13.76 -2.88 6.96
N PRO A 56 13.09 -3.62 7.86
CA PRO A 56 11.64 -3.52 8.03
C PRO A 56 11.16 -2.08 8.27
N ALA A 57 11.90 -1.31 9.05
CA ALA A 57 11.60 0.09 9.31
C ALA A 57 11.61 0.95 8.04
N THR A 58 12.56 0.69 7.13
CA THR A 58 12.64 1.39 5.84
C THR A 58 11.43 1.06 4.97
N VAL A 59 11.05 -0.21 4.89
CA VAL A 59 9.89 -0.66 4.10
C VAL A 59 8.60 -0.10 4.67
N GLU A 60 8.43 -0.12 5.98
CA GLU A 60 7.27 0.49 6.66
C GLU A 60 7.22 2.01 6.42
N GLY A 61 8.35 2.68 6.46
CA GLY A 61 8.46 4.10 6.13
C GLY A 61 7.98 4.41 4.71
N ILE A 62 8.40 3.61 3.73
CA ILE A 62 7.95 3.74 2.34
C ILE A 62 6.45 3.50 2.23
N ALA A 63 5.94 2.43 2.84
CA ALA A 63 4.53 2.07 2.80
C ALA A 63 3.64 3.14 3.45
N SER A 64 4.09 3.75 4.55
CA SER A 64 3.34 4.80 5.24
C SER A 64 3.41 6.15 4.53
N PHE A 65 4.50 6.44 3.82
CA PHE A 65 4.65 7.67 3.06
C PHE A 65 3.66 7.74 1.89
N TYR A 66 3.48 6.64 1.17
CA TYR A 66 2.57 6.56 0.04
C TYR A 66 1.16 6.20 0.51
N THR A 67 0.28 7.19 0.56
CA THR A 67 -1.09 7.06 1.12
C THR A 67 -1.98 6.05 0.40
N MET A 68 -1.64 5.65 -0.84
CA MET A 68 -2.39 4.62 -1.56
C MET A 68 -2.23 3.24 -0.95
N PHE A 69 -1.13 2.95 -0.24
CA PHE A 69 -0.92 1.65 0.36
C PHE A 69 -1.78 1.45 1.61
N PRO A 70 -2.63 0.41 1.64
CA PRO A 70 -3.48 0.14 2.81
C PRO A 70 -2.68 -0.56 3.91
N LEU A 71 -2.47 0.14 5.02
CA LEU A 71 -1.82 -0.41 6.22
C LEU A 71 -2.83 -1.04 7.20
N HIS A 72 -4.11 -0.93 6.89
CA HIS A 72 -5.21 -1.49 7.67
C HIS A 72 -6.20 -2.17 6.73
N PRO A 73 -6.97 -3.16 7.22
CA PRO A 73 -8.02 -3.76 6.42
C PRO A 73 -9.00 -2.70 5.90
N ARG A 74 -9.32 -2.76 4.62
CA ARG A 74 -10.31 -1.89 3.99
C ARG A 74 -11.66 -2.58 3.92
N GLY A 75 -12.73 -1.80 3.90
CA GLY A 75 -14.07 -2.30 3.63
C GLY A 75 -14.23 -2.77 2.19
N LYS A 76 -15.41 -3.31 1.89
CA LYS A 76 -15.76 -3.75 0.52
C LYS A 76 -15.66 -2.62 -0.50
N TYR A 77 -16.04 -1.41 -0.11
CA TYR A 77 -15.94 -0.22 -0.93
C TYR A 77 -14.99 0.78 -0.28
N HIS A 78 -14.10 1.33 -1.08
CA HIS A 78 -13.15 2.35 -0.64
C HIS A 78 -13.42 3.63 -1.42
N ILE A 79 -13.73 4.70 -0.69
CA ILE A 79 -14.03 6.01 -1.27
C ILE A 79 -12.90 6.97 -0.90
N GLU A 80 -12.29 7.55 -1.92
CA GLU A 80 -11.24 8.56 -1.74
C GLU A 80 -11.81 9.93 -2.08
N ILE A 81 -11.55 10.89 -1.20
CA ILE A 81 -11.97 12.28 -1.35
C ILE A 81 -10.73 13.15 -1.32
N CYS A 82 -10.53 13.92 -2.39
CA CYS A 82 -9.46 14.91 -2.40
C CYS A 82 -9.81 16.06 -1.44
N ASP A 83 -8.91 16.36 -0.53
CA ASP A 83 -9.01 17.48 0.41
C ASP A 83 -7.85 18.47 0.30
N ASN A 84 -7.18 18.47 -0.86
CA ASN A 84 -6.11 19.41 -1.13
C ASN A 84 -6.69 20.81 -1.41
N ILE A 85 -5.81 21.76 -1.63
CA ILE A 85 -6.13 23.21 -1.60
C ILE A 85 -7.39 23.55 -2.39
N SER A 86 -7.49 23.19 -3.67
CA SER A 86 -8.64 23.51 -4.51
C SER A 86 -9.93 22.82 -4.06
N CYS A 87 -9.86 21.55 -3.74
CA CYS A 87 -11.02 20.78 -3.27
C CYS A 87 -11.45 21.22 -1.88
N TYR A 88 -10.50 21.54 -1.01
CA TYR A 88 -10.77 22.06 0.32
C TYR A 88 -11.59 23.37 0.26
N ILE A 89 -11.14 24.32 -0.57
CA ILE A 89 -11.83 25.60 -0.77
C ILE A 89 -13.24 25.38 -1.34
N ASN A 90 -13.41 24.41 -2.23
CA ASN A 90 -14.68 24.11 -2.89
C ASN A 90 -15.63 23.21 -2.07
N GLY A 91 -15.32 22.93 -0.80
CA GLY A 91 -16.25 22.26 0.10
C GLY A 91 -15.95 20.78 0.38
N ALA A 92 -14.71 20.30 0.18
CA ALA A 92 -14.34 18.92 0.51
C ALA A 92 -14.62 18.54 1.98
N PRO A 93 -14.41 19.41 3.00
CA PRO A 93 -14.76 19.08 4.37
C PRO A 93 -16.25 18.80 4.56
N ASP A 94 -17.11 19.58 3.91
CA ASP A 94 -18.56 19.40 3.97
C ASP A 94 -18.99 18.11 3.27
N LEU A 95 -18.40 17.82 2.12
CA LEU A 95 -18.64 16.57 1.40
C LEU A 95 -18.21 15.36 2.26
N LYS A 96 -17.06 15.43 2.88
CA LYS A 96 -16.56 14.36 3.77
C LYS A 96 -17.51 14.11 4.94
N ASN A 97 -17.98 15.17 5.58
CA ASN A 97 -18.94 15.08 6.68
C ASN A 97 -20.29 14.52 6.22
N HIS A 98 -20.78 14.96 5.06
CA HIS A 98 -22.01 14.47 4.47
C HIS A 98 -21.92 12.94 4.21
N LEU A 99 -20.87 12.48 3.60
CA LEU A 99 -20.66 11.05 3.33
C LEU A 99 -20.53 10.24 4.62
N ARG A 100 -19.82 10.77 5.61
CA ARG A 100 -19.69 10.12 6.92
C ARG A 100 -21.05 9.96 7.59
N ASN A 101 -21.88 10.99 7.57
CA ASN A 101 -23.21 10.97 8.19
C ASN A 101 -24.16 10.05 7.46
N LYS A 102 -24.05 9.97 6.11
CA LYS A 102 -24.95 9.18 5.27
C LYS A 102 -24.57 7.70 5.20
N LEU A 103 -23.28 7.38 5.23
CA LEU A 103 -22.78 6.01 5.05
C LEU A 103 -22.35 5.33 6.35
N GLY A 104 -22.16 6.08 7.38
CA GLY A 104 -21.73 5.55 8.71
C GLY A 104 -20.23 5.60 8.95
#